data_00fc8df03bea128b7921a1176f392f9b
#
_entry.id   00fc8df03bea128b7921a1176f392f9b
#
_cell.length_a   1.000
_cell.length_b   1.000
_cell.length_c   1.000
_cell.angle_alpha   90.00
_cell.angle_beta   90.00
_cell.angle_gamma   90.00
#
_symmetry.space_group_name_H-M   'P 1'
#
loop_
_entity.id
_entity.type
_entity.pdbx_description
1 polymer ?
#
loop_
_entity_poly.entity_id
_entity_poly.type
_entity_poly.pdbx_seq_one_letter_code
_entity_poly.pdbx_strand_id
1 'polypeptide(L)'
;KIFNSRWGGGAILQEKVEGEEYDVSMVAREDGSCASFLPMKKLGVNQRGKGIIGTPVNDPDLISHAQKILKKLHWKGPLELEFIKSNNTNKYNLIEINPRFPSWILLSQFAGINQPLTVLKEILNPGCPIRNFTNMKKAFVRNIEELTIPFGEIKTLSAHKSISLEKKKFNKKHNLKKNIKDKNLPSV
;
A
#
# COMPACT_ATOMS: atom_id res chain seq x y z
N LYS A 1 29.09 -20.66 1.04
CA LYS A 1 28.95 -20.32 -0.38
C LYS A 1 28.41 -18.91 -0.49
N ILE A 2 29.22 -17.99 -1.01
CA ILE A 2 28.79 -16.62 -1.27
C ILE A 2 27.96 -16.66 -2.55
N PHE A 3 26.67 -16.34 -2.46
CA PHE A 3 25.82 -16.16 -3.63
C PHE A 3 26.11 -14.78 -4.21
N ASN A 4 26.91 -14.72 -5.26
CA ASN A 4 27.00 -13.52 -6.07
C ASN A 4 25.71 -13.39 -6.88
N SER A 5 24.86 -12.42 -6.54
CA SER A 5 23.72 -12.09 -7.38
C SER A 5 24.21 -11.46 -8.69
N ARG A 6 23.50 -11.66 -9.79
CA ARG A 6 23.75 -10.99 -11.09
C ARG A 6 23.83 -9.46 -11.01
N TRP A 7 23.46 -8.89 -9.87
CA TRP A 7 23.36 -7.46 -9.62
C TRP A 7 24.43 -6.92 -8.66
N GLY A 8 25.44 -7.72 -8.31
CA GLY A 8 26.57 -7.29 -7.47
C GLY A 8 26.24 -7.05 -5.99
N GLY A 9 25.03 -7.40 -5.52
CA GLY A 9 24.61 -7.26 -4.13
C GLY A 9 24.82 -8.54 -3.33
N GLY A 10 25.16 -8.43 -2.04
CA GLY A 10 25.20 -9.56 -1.10
C GLY A 10 23.80 -10.15 -0.87
N ALA A 11 23.75 -11.43 -0.48
CA ALA A 11 22.53 -12.06 -0.01
C ALA A 11 22.37 -11.84 1.48
N ILE A 12 21.14 -11.58 1.93
CA ILE A 12 20.76 -11.50 3.34
C ILE A 12 20.06 -12.80 3.70
N LEU A 13 20.51 -13.47 4.76
CA LEU A 13 19.84 -14.62 5.33
C LEU A 13 19.07 -14.14 6.58
N GLN A 14 17.76 -14.35 6.59
CA GLN A 14 16.87 -13.96 7.68
C GLN A 14 16.07 -15.16 8.16
N GLU A 15 15.70 -15.15 9.46
CA GLU A 15 14.73 -16.09 10.00
C GLU A 15 13.36 -15.86 9.32
N LYS A 16 12.72 -16.95 8.91
CA LYS A 16 11.38 -16.89 8.37
C LYS A 16 10.37 -16.78 9.52
N VAL A 17 9.62 -15.68 9.55
CA VAL A 17 8.53 -15.46 10.50
C VAL A 17 7.21 -15.89 9.86
N GLU A 18 6.51 -16.83 10.50
CA GLU A 18 5.15 -17.20 10.12
C GLU A 18 4.14 -16.31 10.85
N GLY A 19 3.20 -15.73 10.11
CA GLY A 19 2.22 -14.81 10.70
C GLY A 19 1.37 -14.08 9.69
N GLU A 20 0.64 -13.09 10.18
CA GLU A 20 -0.22 -12.22 9.37
C GLU A 20 0.56 -10.98 8.91
N GLU A 21 0.31 -10.56 7.68
CA GLU A 21 1.00 -9.43 7.07
C GLU A 21 0.25 -8.11 7.27
N TYR A 22 1.00 -7.08 7.64
CA TYR A 22 0.51 -5.73 7.86
C TYR A 22 1.44 -4.71 7.22
N ASP A 23 0.87 -3.63 6.70
CA ASP A 23 1.62 -2.49 6.21
C ASP A 23 1.18 -1.22 6.95
N VAL A 24 2.10 -0.28 7.14
CA VAL A 24 1.78 1.07 7.64
C VAL A 24 2.30 2.10 6.65
N SER A 25 1.38 2.80 5.99
CA SER A 25 1.74 3.98 5.19
C SER A 25 1.79 5.21 6.06
N MET A 26 2.84 6.01 5.93
CA MET A 26 3.10 7.18 6.76
C MET A 26 3.55 8.37 5.90
N VAL A 27 3.30 9.57 6.43
CA VAL A 27 3.95 10.81 5.97
C VAL A 27 4.77 11.34 7.14
N ALA A 28 6.07 11.24 7.01
CA ALA A 28 7.04 11.63 8.04
C ALA A 28 7.43 13.09 7.92
N ARG A 29 7.67 13.75 9.05
CA ARG A 29 8.27 15.06 9.17
C ARG A 29 9.76 14.95 9.53
N GLU A 30 10.49 16.01 9.28
CA GLU A 30 11.92 16.09 9.55
C GLU A 30 12.28 15.90 11.04
N ASP A 31 11.40 16.29 11.95
CA ASP A 31 11.56 16.13 13.40
C ASP A 31 11.29 14.70 13.89
N GLY A 32 11.02 13.76 12.99
CA GLY A 32 10.66 12.37 13.32
C GLY A 32 9.22 12.18 13.78
N SER A 33 8.41 13.24 13.74
CA SER A 33 6.97 13.12 13.96
C SER A 33 6.25 12.64 12.68
N CYS A 34 4.98 12.29 12.82
CA CYS A 34 4.18 11.78 11.71
C CYS A 34 3.03 12.73 11.40
N ALA A 35 2.91 13.18 10.16
CA ALA A 35 1.80 14.03 9.70
C ALA A 35 0.52 13.22 9.45
N SER A 36 0.66 11.98 9.02
CA SER A 36 -0.45 11.03 8.87
C SER A 36 0.07 9.60 8.83
N PHE A 37 -0.76 8.66 9.25
CA PHE A 37 -0.48 7.22 9.16
C PHE A 37 -1.76 6.46 8.82
N LEU A 38 -1.60 5.33 8.15
CA LEU A 38 -2.66 4.38 7.82
C LEU A 38 -2.13 2.96 7.95
N PRO A 39 -2.43 2.26 9.05
CA PRO A 39 -2.16 0.84 9.17
C PRO A 39 -3.20 0.03 8.38
N MET A 40 -2.75 -1.03 7.75
CA MET A 40 -3.53 -1.91 6.91
C MET A 40 -3.13 -3.37 7.15
N LYS A 41 -4.12 -4.27 7.22
CA LYS A 41 -3.92 -5.71 7.20
C LYS A 41 -4.03 -6.22 5.78
N LYS A 42 -3.07 -7.01 5.31
CA LYS A 42 -3.16 -7.72 4.03
C LYS A 42 -4.11 -8.92 4.22
N LEU A 43 -5.15 -8.98 3.40
CA LEU A 43 -6.11 -10.09 3.37
C LEU A 43 -5.84 -11.04 2.21
N GLY A 44 -5.05 -10.63 1.24
CA GLY A 44 -4.61 -11.42 0.11
C GLY A 44 -3.37 -10.83 -0.52
N VAL A 45 -2.44 -11.70 -0.89
CA VAL A 45 -1.20 -11.36 -1.56
C VAL A 45 -1.06 -12.13 -2.86
N ASN A 46 -0.32 -11.60 -3.82
CA ASN A 46 0.06 -12.33 -5.01
C ASN A 46 1.30 -13.23 -4.75
N GLN A 47 1.72 -13.99 -5.76
CA GLN A 47 2.90 -14.88 -5.68
C GLN A 47 4.22 -14.16 -5.32
N ARG A 48 4.27 -12.83 -5.41
CA ARG A 48 5.44 -12.00 -5.06
C ARG A 48 5.27 -11.28 -3.72
N GLY A 49 4.29 -11.66 -2.89
CA GLY A 49 4.02 -11.04 -1.59
C GLY A 49 3.37 -9.65 -1.66
N LYS A 50 3.01 -9.13 -2.85
CA LYS A 50 2.32 -7.84 -2.94
C LYS A 50 0.87 -7.96 -2.51
N GLY A 51 0.42 -7.08 -1.62
CA GLY A 51 -0.98 -6.99 -1.22
C GLY A 51 -1.90 -6.70 -2.41
N ILE A 52 -2.85 -7.59 -2.65
CA ILE A 52 -3.93 -7.44 -3.65
C ILE A 52 -5.28 -7.18 -3.01
N ILE A 53 -5.43 -7.54 -1.75
CA ILE A 53 -6.61 -7.24 -0.92
C ILE A 53 -6.12 -6.76 0.43
N GLY A 54 -6.64 -5.66 0.94
CA GLY A 54 -6.30 -5.15 2.25
C GLY A 54 -7.36 -4.22 2.83
N THR A 55 -7.37 -4.12 4.14
CA THR A 55 -8.32 -3.29 4.89
C THR A 55 -7.60 -2.47 5.96
N PRO A 56 -8.02 -1.23 6.22
CA PRO A 56 -7.50 -0.47 7.35
C PRO A 56 -7.75 -1.20 8.66
N VAL A 57 -6.81 -1.08 9.59
CA VAL A 57 -6.96 -1.62 10.94
C VAL A 57 -6.62 -0.55 11.98
N ASN A 58 -7.27 -0.61 13.14
CA ASN A 58 -6.92 0.21 14.29
C ASN A 58 -6.20 -0.66 15.31
N ASP A 59 -4.88 -0.78 15.15
CA ASP A 59 -4.03 -1.55 16.07
C ASP A 59 -3.01 -0.60 16.71
N PRO A 60 -3.20 -0.22 17.97
CA PRO A 60 -2.31 0.70 18.69
C PRO A 60 -0.88 0.19 18.80
N ASP A 61 -0.67 -1.12 18.92
CA ASP A 61 0.65 -1.71 19.02
C ASP A 61 1.42 -1.58 17.71
N LEU A 62 0.77 -1.86 16.58
CA LEU A 62 1.35 -1.67 15.26
C LEU A 62 1.73 -0.20 15.01
N ILE A 63 0.82 0.73 15.38
CA ILE A 63 1.05 2.16 15.25
C ILE A 63 2.24 2.60 16.10
N SER A 64 2.30 2.15 17.37
CA SER A 64 3.40 2.45 18.29
C SER A 64 4.74 1.95 17.75
N HIS A 65 4.79 0.72 17.20
CA HIS A 65 5.99 0.17 16.59
C HIS A 65 6.44 1.00 15.39
N ALA A 66 5.53 1.32 14.48
CA ALA A 66 5.82 2.13 13.31
C ALA A 66 6.36 3.53 13.68
N GLN A 67 5.77 4.19 14.68
CA GLN A 67 6.23 5.50 15.16
C GLN A 67 7.61 5.44 15.82
N LYS A 68 7.92 4.39 16.59
CA LYS A 68 9.25 4.18 17.19
C LYS A 68 10.33 4.00 16.10
N ILE A 69 10.02 3.27 15.04
CA ILE A 69 10.91 3.10 13.89
C ILE A 69 11.13 4.45 13.19
N LEU A 70 10.04 5.17 12.91
CA LEU A 70 10.11 6.46 12.24
C LEU A 70 11.04 7.46 12.97
N LYS A 71 10.92 7.55 14.30
CA LYS A 71 11.79 8.41 15.11
C LYS A 71 13.28 8.10 14.97
N LYS A 72 13.64 6.83 14.70
CA LYS A 72 15.03 6.41 14.53
C LYS A 72 15.56 6.59 13.11
N LEU A 73 14.66 6.65 12.12
CA LEU A 73 15.04 6.70 10.70
C LEU A 73 15.49 8.10 10.25
N HIS A 74 15.09 9.16 10.95
CA HIS A 74 15.31 10.55 10.50
C HIS A 74 14.86 10.78 9.05
N TRP A 75 13.75 10.13 8.67
CA TRP A 75 13.18 10.21 7.33
C TRP A 75 12.16 11.34 7.22
N LYS A 76 12.12 12.00 6.05
CA LYS A 76 11.13 13.03 5.70
C LYS A 76 10.41 12.64 4.42
N GLY A 77 9.09 12.66 4.46
CA GLY A 77 8.24 12.36 3.30
C GLY A 77 7.47 11.05 3.42
N PRO A 78 6.95 10.52 2.30
CA PRO A 78 6.19 9.28 2.31
C PRO A 78 7.06 8.08 2.65
N LEU A 79 6.48 7.15 3.41
CA LEU A 79 7.12 5.93 3.89
C LEU A 79 6.09 4.82 4.01
N GLU A 80 6.48 3.61 3.64
CA GLU A 80 5.73 2.38 3.91
C GLU A 80 6.62 1.45 4.74
N LEU A 81 6.08 0.94 5.84
CA LEU A 81 6.70 -0.09 6.67
C LEU A 81 5.88 -1.37 6.54
N GLU A 82 6.54 -2.48 6.20
CA GLU A 82 5.91 -3.79 6.09
C GLU A 82 6.26 -4.66 7.32
N PHE A 83 5.26 -5.31 7.89
CA PHE A 83 5.39 -6.12 9.11
C PHE A 83 4.77 -7.49 8.95
N ILE A 84 5.31 -8.46 9.70
CA ILE A 84 4.64 -9.73 10.00
C ILE A 84 4.35 -9.78 11.49
N LYS A 85 3.08 -9.98 11.85
CA LYS A 85 2.69 -10.30 13.22
C LYS A 85 2.86 -11.79 13.44
N SER A 86 3.87 -12.17 14.20
CA SER A 86 4.23 -13.57 14.43
C SER A 86 3.10 -14.33 15.13
N ASN A 87 2.74 -15.50 14.58
CA ASN A 87 1.76 -16.41 15.19
C ASN A 87 2.24 -16.93 16.57
N ASN A 88 3.56 -17.07 16.74
CA ASN A 88 4.14 -17.66 17.96
C ASN A 88 4.24 -16.64 19.09
N THR A 89 4.64 -15.40 18.79
CA THR A 89 4.95 -14.39 19.80
C THR A 89 3.94 -13.26 19.87
N ASN A 90 3.02 -13.19 18.92
CA ASN A 90 2.07 -12.10 18.72
C ASN A 90 2.72 -10.70 18.59
N LYS A 91 4.02 -10.66 18.24
CA LYS A 91 4.79 -9.43 18.07
C LYS A 91 4.93 -9.06 16.60
N TYR A 92 5.01 -7.77 16.33
CA TYR A 92 5.27 -7.24 15.00
C TYR A 92 6.78 -7.28 14.69
N ASN A 93 7.14 -7.89 13.58
CA ASN A 93 8.49 -7.95 13.04
C ASN A 93 8.54 -7.11 11.78
N LEU A 94 9.42 -6.12 11.73
CA LEU A 94 9.66 -5.30 10.54
C LEU A 94 10.35 -6.15 9.47
N ILE A 95 9.78 -6.15 8.27
CA ILE A 95 10.30 -6.92 7.12
C ILE A 95 10.96 -6.00 6.11
N GLU A 96 10.29 -4.89 5.76
CA GLU A 96 10.75 -4.00 4.71
C GLU A 96 10.41 -2.55 5.02
N ILE A 97 11.28 -1.64 4.58
CA ILE A 97 11.09 -0.19 4.62
C ILE A 97 11.11 0.32 3.19
N ASN A 98 10.01 0.91 2.75
CA ASN A 98 9.86 1.47 1.42
C ASN A 98 9.76 3.00 1.51
N PRO A 99 10.78 3.79 1.09
CA PRO A 99 10.80 5.26 1.20
C PRO A 99 9.97 5.91 0.08
N ARG A 100 8.71 5.55 -0.01
CA ARG A 100 7.75 5.99 -1.04
C ARG A 100 6.31 5.75 -0.58
N PHE A 101 5.35 6.29 -1.34
CA PHE A 101 3.95 5.86 -1.19
C PHE A 101 3.78 4.39 -1.60
N PRO A 102 2.93 3.63 -0.88
CA PRO A 102 2.56 2.28 -1.29
C PRO A 102 1.72 2.27 -2.56
N SER A 103 1.74 1.15 -3.27
CA SER A 103 0.90 0.97 -4.45
C SER A 103 -0.61 0.95 -4.14
N TRP A 104 -0.99 0.78 -2.89
CA TRP A 104 -2.36 0.82 -2.39
C TRP A 104 -2.75 2.19 -1.78
N ILE A 105 -1.99 3.25 -2.07
CA ILE A 105 -2.16 4.59 -1.48
C ILE A 105 -3.57 5.17 -1.63
N LEU A 106 -4.33 4.76 -2.65
CA LEU A 106 -5.71 5.19 -2.85
C LEU A 106 -6.60 4.84 -1.65
N LEU A 107 -6.27 3.77 -0.90
CA LEU A 107 -6.99 3.40 0.32
C LEU A 107 -6.96 4.54 1.35
N SER A 108 -5.88 5.33 1.39
CA SER A 108 -5.76 6.47 2.32
C SER A 108 -6.86 7.52 2.10
N GLN A 109 -7.23 7.78 0.86
CA GLN A 109 -8.33 8.69 0.54
C GLN A 109 -9.67 8.13 1.03
N PHE A 110 -9.92 6.84 0.83
CA PHE A 110 -11.15 6.19 1.28
C PHE A 110 -11.22 6.04 2.80
N ALA A 111 -10.07 5.98 3.47
CA ALA A 111 -9.99 6.01 4.93
C ALA A 111 -10.14 7.42 5.53
N GLY A 112 -10.31 8.45 4.72
CA GLY A 112 -10.48 9.83 5.15
C GLY A 112 -9.19 10.62 5.30
N ILE A 113 -8.04 10.02 4.89
CA ILE A 113 -6.72 10.65 5.03
C ILE A 113 -6.15 10.86 3.66
N ASN A 114 -6.22 11.72 2.88
CA ASN A 114 -5.50 11.83 1.60
C ASN A 114 -4.01 12.09 1.84
N GLN A 115 -3.20 11.03 1.95
CA GLN A 115 -1.76 11.14 2.25
C GLN A 115 -0.97 11.94 1.19
N PRO A 116 -1.19 11.78 -0.13
CA PRO A 116 -0.59 12.67 -1.12
C PRO A 116 -0.92 14.15 -0.88
N LEU A 117 -2.16 14.47 -0.53
CA LEU A 117 -2.54 15.83 -0.17
C LEU A 117 -1.88 16.28 1.16
N THR A 118 -1.67 15.36 2.10
CA THR A 118 -0.95 15.67 3.34
C THR A 118 0.48 16.11 3.05
N VAL A 119 1.19 15.44 2.14
CA VAL A 119 2.55 15.85 1.72
C VAL A 119 2.53 17.27 1.14
N LEU A 120 1.60 17.59 0.26
CA LEU A 120 1.49 18.95 -0.30
C LEU A 120 1.24 19.99 0.80
N LYS A 121 0.38 19.67 1.76
CA LYS A 121 0.12 20.57 2.90
C LYS A 121 1.34 20.78 3.77
N GLU A 122 2.11 19.73 4.06
CA GLU A 122 3.34 19.82 4.85
C GLU A 122 4.42 20.62 4.12
N ILE A 123 4.46 20.61 2.79
CA ILE A 123 5.37 21.46 2.00
C ILE A 123 4.96 22.93 2.06
N LEU A 124 3.66 23.22 1.91
CA LEU A 124 3.14 24.58 1.84
C LEU A 124 2.99 25.22 3.23
N ASN A 125 2.65 24.45 4.23
CA ASN A 125 2.43 24.88 5.60
C ASN A 125 2.85 23.76 6.56
N PRO A 126 4.12 23.69 6.95
CA PRO A 126 4.65 22.65 7.84
C PRO A 126 3.94 22.63 9.20
N GLY A 127 3.79 21.46 9.78
CA GLY A 127 3.17 21.29 11.10
C GLY A 127 1.64 21.23 11.08
N CYS A 128 1.03 20.93 9.94
CA CYS A 128 -0.42 20.67 9.89
C CYS A 128 -0.87 19.66 10.94
N PRO A 129 -2.07 19.79 11.54
CA PRO A 129 -2.58 18.79 12.49
C PRO A 129 -2.57 17.38 11.92
N ILE A 130 -2.20 16.41 12.75
CA ILE A 130 -2.23 14.99 12.38
C ILE A 130 -3.67 14.61 12.03
N ARG A 131 -3.86 14.01 10.87
CA ARG A 131 -5.16 13.48 10.47
C ARG A 131 -5.18 11.99 10.75
N ASN A 132 -6.10 11.59 11.62
CA ASN A 132 -6.40 10.19 11.87
C ASN A 132 -7.36 9.66 10.81
N PHE A 133 -7.23 8.40 10.44
CA PHE A 133 -8.20 7.75 9.58
C PHE A 133 -9.53 7.57 10.32
N THR A 134 -10.64 7.77 9.60
CA THR A 134 -11.98 7.77 10.18
C THR A 134 -12.85 6.63 9.65
N ASN A 135 -12.49 6.05 8.51
CA ASN A 135 -13.30 5.05 7.86
C ASN A 135 -12.56 3.70 7.75
N MET A 136 -12.94 2.76 8.62
CA MET A 136 -12.41 1.40 8.69
C MET A 136 -13.23 0.37 7.89
N LYS A 137 -14.35 0.81 7.28
CA LYS A 137 -15.33 -0.11 6.67
C LYS A 137 -15.05 -0.39 5.18
N LYS A 138 -13.93 0.07 4.64
CA LYS A 138 -13.58 -0.12 3.23
C LYS A 138 -12.31 -0.93 3.11
N ALA A 139 -12.35 -1.93 2.25
CA ALA A 139 -11.16 -2.64 1.78
C ALA A 139 -10.84 -2.23 0.34
N PHE A 140 -9.59 -2.37 -0.08
CA PHE A 140 -9.26 -2.34 -1.49
C PHE A 140 -9.17 -3.77 -2.03
N VAL A 141 -9.53 -3.91 -3.29
CA VAL A 141 -9.24 -5.09 -4.11
C VAL A 141 -8.55 -4.57 -5.36
N ARG A 142 -7.35 -5.07 -5.65
CA ARG A 142 -6.64 -4.72 -6.86
C ARG A 142 -7.11 -5.60 -8.00
N ASN A 143 -7.59 -4.96 -9.06
CA ASN A 143 -7.96 -5.59 -10.30
C ASN A 143 -7.03 -5.14 -11.44
N ILE A 144 -6.81 -6.01 -12.40
CA ILE A 144 -6.13 -5.70 -13.65
C ILE A 144 -7.21 -5.72 -14.74
N GLU A 145 -7.38 -4.60 -15.41
CA GLU A 145 -8.27 -4.50 -16.57
C GLU A 145 -7.43 -4.47 -17.85
N GLU A 146 -7.85 -5.23 -18.85
CA GLU A 146 -7.28 -5.18 -20.19
C GLU A 146 -8.06 -4.15 -21.02
N LEU A 147 -7.32 -3.24 -21.64
CA LEU A 147 -7.87 -2.27 -22.57
C LEU A 147 -7.53 -2.71 -24.00
N THR A 148 -8.55 -2.91 -24.82
CA THR A 148 -8.36 -3.08 -26.26
C THR A 148 -8.29 -1.72 -26.93
N ILE A 149 -7.21 -1.47 -27.65
CA ILE A 149 -7.01 -0.25 -28.43
C ILE A 149 -6.79 -0.61 -29.90
N PRO A 150 -7.13 0.26 -30.85
CA PRO A 150 -6.80 0.06 -32.25
C PRO A 150 -5.29 -0.12 -32.45
N PHE A 151 -4.89 -1.07 -33.28
CA PHE A 151 -3.48 -1.37 -33.53
C PHE A 151 -2.65 -0.15 -33.97
N GLY A 152 -3.30 0.77 -34.75
CA GLY A 152 -2.66 2.03 -35.18
C GLY A 152 -2.25 2.94 -34.02
N GLU A 153 -2.95 2.90 -32.88
CA GLU A 153 -2.65 3.73 -31.70
C GLU A 153 -1.40 3.25 -30.93
N ILE A 154 -1.02 1.98 -31.08
CA ILE A 154 0.22 1.46 -30.50
C ILE A 154 1.45 2.19 -31.07
N LYS A 155 1.44 2.51 -32.37
CA LYS A 155 2.52 3.27 -33.01
C LYS A 155 2.59 4.69 -32.43
N THR A 156 1.45 5.32 -32.20
CA THR A 156 1.36 6.65 -31.59
C THR A 156 1.87 6.62 -30.14
N LEU A 157 1.52 5.58 -29.37
CA LEU A 157 2.04 5.40 -28.00
C LEU A 157 3.55 5.27 -27.98
N SER A 158 4.13 4.49 -28.91
CA SER A 158 5.58 4.31 -29.01
C SER A 158 6.30 5.60 -29.38
N ALA A 159 5.71 6.43 -30.25
CA ALA A 159 6.29 7.68 -30.71
C ALA A 159 6.15 8.82 -29.68
N HIS A 160 5.00 8.95 -29.04
CA HIS A 160 4.66 10.09 -28.19
C HIS A 160 4.60 9.75 -26.69
N LYS A 161 4.78 8.48 -26.30
CA LYS A 161 4.67 7.96 -24.92
C LYS A 161 3.32 8.28 -24.23
N SER A 162 2.31 8.65 -25.00
CA SER A 162 0.96 8.95 -24.52
C SER A 162 -0.09 8.63 -25.57
N ILE A 163 -1.25 8.20 -25.12
CA ILE A 163 -2.45 8.05 -25.94
C ILE A 163 -3.52 8.92 -25.30
N SER A 164 -4.17 9.77 -26.11
CA SER A 164 -5.40 10.44 -25.70
C SER A 164 -6.55 9.44 -25.81
N LEU A 165 -6.89 8.82 -24.69
CA LEU A 165 -8.11 8.02 -24.62
C LEU A 165 -9.29 8.99 -24.62
N GLU A 166 -10.03 9.07 -25.75
CA GLU A 166 -11.33 9.70 -25.70
C GLU A 166 -12.12 9.07 -24.55
N LYS A 167 -12.69 9.91 -23.68
CA LYS A 167 -13.60 9.47 -22.61
C LYS A 167 -14.85 8.87 -23.25
N LYS A 168 -14.77 7.67 -23.79
CA LYS A 168 -15.97 6.85 -23.98
C LYS A 168 -16.61 6.79 -22.61
N LYS A 169 -17.80 7.39 -22.48
CA LYS A 169 -18.63 7.32 -21.28
C LYS A 169 -18.62 5.87 -20.81
N PHE A 170 -17.84 5.58 -19.80
CA PHE A 170 -17.90 4.29 -19.09
C PHE A 170 -19.32 4.20 -18.53
N ASN A 171 -20.18 3.49 -19.26
CA ASN A 171 -21.49 3.14 -18.75
C ASN A 171 -21.28 2.32 -17.49
N LYS A 172 -21.43 2.96 -16.34
CA LYS A 172 -21.38 2.41 -14.98
C LYS A 172 -22.51 1.38 -14.71
N LYS A 173 -22.78 0.49 -15.66
CA LYS A 173 -23.72 -0.62 -15.51
C LYS A 173 -23.07 -1.93 -15.91
N HIS A 174 -21.91 -2.25 -15.32
CA HIS A 174 -21.49 -3.65 -15.27
C HIS A 174 -21.97 -4.23 -13.95
N ASN A 175 -22.96 -5.11 -14.11
CA ASN A 175 -23.58 -5.94 -13.09
C ASN A 175 -22.53 -6.71 -12.27
N LEU A 176 -22.05 -6.13 -11.19
CA LEU A 176 -21.37 -6.85 -10.10
C LEU A 176 -22.27 -7.85 -9.37
N LYS A 177 -23.56 -7.91 -9.75
CA LYS A 177 -24.55 -8.77 -9.10
C LYS A 177 -24.62 -10.21 -9.63
N LYS A 178 -23.93 -10.57 -10.71
CA LYS A 178 -24.10 -11.89 -11.34
C LYS A 178 -23.04 -12.95 -10.98
N ASN A 179 -21.90 -12.59 -10.38
CA ASN A 179 -20.80 -13.55 -10.13
C ASN A 179 -20.55 -13.91 -8.66
N ILE A 180 -21.42 -13.51 -7.74
CA ILE A 180 -21.24 -13.82 -6.31
C ILE A 180 -22.11 -15.02 -5.86
N LYS A 181 -22.99 -15.54 -6.72
CA LYS A 181 -23.93 -16.60 -6.31
C LYS A 181 -23.40 -18.03 -6.39
N ASP A 182 -22.25 -18.29 -6.98
CA ASP A 182 -21.82 -19.67 -7.26
C ASP A 182 -20.41 -20.05 -6.79
N LYS A 183 -19.92 -19.50 -5.69
CA LYS A 183 -18.75 -20.10 -5.03
C LYS A 183 -18.99 -20.17 -3.53
N ASN A 184 -19.24 -21.40 -3.06
CA ASN A 184 -19.25 -21.80 -1.67
C ASN A 184 -18.00 -21.28 -0.97
N LEU A 185 -18.15 -20.26 -0.11
CA LEU A 185 -17.14 -19.90 0.88
C LEU A 185 -17.29 -20.89 2.06
N PRO A 186 -16.21 -21.48 2.54
CA PRO A 186 -16.26 -22.24 3.78
C PRO A 186 -16.59 -21.28 4.93
N SER A 187 -17.53 -21.69 5.76
CA SER A 187 -17.89 -21.03 7.01
C SER A 187 -16.71 -20.98 7.95
N VAL A 188 -16.36 -19.76 8.42
CA VAL A 188 -15.48 -19.50 9.55
C VAL A 188 -16.34 -19.16 10.75
#